data_64d5735ccb31febca48f8dc0c820559d
#
_entry.id   64d5735ccb31febca48f8dc0c820559d
#
_cell.length_a   1.000
_cell.length_b   1.000
_cell.length_c   1.000
_cell.angle_alpha   90.00
_cell.angle_beta   90.00
_cell.angle_gamma   90.00
#
_symmetry.space_group_name_H-M   'P 1'
#
loop_
_entity.id
_entity.type
_entity.pdbx_description
1 polymer ?
#
loop_
_entity_poly.entity_id
_entity_poly.type
_entity_poly.pdbx_seq_one_letter_code
_entity_poly.pdbx_strand_id
1 'polypeptide(L)'
;MTRSSGRPGPLGRAGAALPAIALFVGTAGGPLAGAEAPQAASVAEWAARVPVIRGRMEEVMGPFPGPRDAKDRAAPAFEVVSEERAEGHVRRKIRYRVEGDDGHGGDDRVPAWLLLPDPPPAGKAPAMLCLHQTNAVGKNEPAGLGGLPDLAYARELVGRGYVCLVPDYPRFGEYRWAPELEGTGYASGSMKAVWNNVRGVDLLASLAEVDGARIGVIGHSLGGHNAIFTAAFDPRLRAVVSSCGFTPFPDYYRGDLTGWTSRTYMPRIRRVWGGDPARVPFDFPEVIASLAPRGFFASAPTGDDNFAVAGVRRAIEEARPIYAIHGVPGRIVLVSPDAGHSFPEAQRREAYSWLDSVLGAPTVPPGGGH
;
A
#
# COMPACT_ATOMS: atom_id res chain seq x y z
N MET A 1 34.04 9.15 74.28
CA MET A 1 33.57 7.97 75.02
C MET A 1 32.16 7.71 74.56
N THR A 2 31.75 6.71 73.94
CA THR A 2 32.08 5.31 73.69
C THR A 2 31.45 4.90 72.35
N ARG A 3 32.17 4.15 71.56
CA ARG A 3 31.70 3.55 70.29
C ARG A 3 30.70 2.42 70.56
N SER A 4 29.63 2.29 69.73
CA SER A 4 28.88 1.03 69.57
C SER A 4 28.73 0.71 68.10
N SER A 5 29.35 -0.40 67.79
CA SER A 5 29.38 -1.03 66.48
C SER A 5 28.11 -1.90 66.23
N GLY A 6 27.32 -1.61 65.24
CA GLY A 6 26.23 -2.48 64.77
C GLY A 6 26.60 -3.11 63.44
N ARG A 7 26.70 -4.44 63.35
CA ARG A 7 26.91 -5.24 62.17
C ARG A 7 25.62 -5.24 61.29
N PRO A 8 25.72 -5.17 60.00
CA PRO A 8 24.55 -5.43 59.13
C PRO A 8 24.36 -6.94 58.89
N GLY A 9 23.11 -7.39 59.01
CA GLY A 9 22.67 -8.74 58.68
C GLY A 9 22.54 -8.95 57.15
N PRO A 10 22.46 -10.19 56.67
CA PRO A 10 22.53 -10.51 55.25
C PRO A 10 21.20 -10.22 54.55
N LEU A 11 21.25 -9.43 53.49
CA LEU A 11 20.16 -9.21 52.53
C LEU A 11 19.91 -10.46 51.69
N GLY A 12 18.71 -11.02 51.83
CA GLY A 12 18.22 -12.12 51.03
C GLY A 12 18.10 -11.69 49.56
N ARG A 13 18.78 -12.43 48.70
CA ARG A 13 18.62 -12.33 47.25
C ARG A 13 17.29 -12.97 46.84
N ALA A 14 16.29 -12.17 46.49
CA ALA A 14 15.14 -12.60 45.70
C ALA A 14 15.59 -12.72 44.24
N GLY A 15 15.76 -13.96 43.77
CA GLY A 15 16.01 -14.25 42.36
C GLY A 15 14.75 -14.03 41.57
N ALA A 16 14.68 -12.96 40.81
CA ALA A 16 13.69 -12.81 39.73
C ALA A 16 14.11 -13.68 38.57
N ALA A 17 13.35 -14.76 38.32
CA ALA A 17 13.50 -15.59 37.15
C ALA A 17 13.01 -14.79 35.91
N LEU A 18 13.93 -14.47 35.01
CA LEU A 18 13.61 -13.98 33.67
C LEU A 18 12.95 -15.11 32.88
N PRO A 19 11.88 -14.83 32.10
CA PRO A 19 11.31 -15.85 31.23
C PRO A 19 12.32 -16.17 30.12
N ALA A 20 12.58 -17.46 29.92
CA ALA A 20 13.40 -17.98 28.84
C ALA A 20 12.79 -17.59 27.48
N ILE A 21 13.48 -16.72 26.75
CA ILE A 21 13.23 -16.49 25.34
C ILE A 21 13.58 -17.83 24.63
N ALA A 22 12.55 -18.54 24.18
CA ALA A 22 12.72 -19.71 23.33
C ALA A 22 13.36 -19.23 22.03
N LEU A 23 14.67 -19.48 21.89
CA LEU A 23 15.39 -19.35 20.64
C LEU A 23 14.85 -20.45 19.72
N PHE A 24 13.96 -20.09 18.80
CA PHE A 24 13.59 -20.96 17.69
C PHE A 24 14.83 -21.08 16.78
N VAL A 25 15.65 -22.07 17.04
CA VAL A 25 16.67 -22.52 16.10
C VAL A 25 15.90 -23.22 14.97
N GLY A 26 15.55 -22.44 13.93
CA GLY A 26 15.03 -22.98 12.70
C GLY A 26 16.08 -23.93 12.10
N THR A 27 15.68 -25.15 11.84
CA THR A 27 16.42 -26.17 11.11
C THR A 27 16.99 -25.57 9.83
N ALA A 28 18.23 -25.93 9.51
CA ALA A 28 19.00 -25.51 8.35
C ALA A 28 18.12 -25.50 7.09
N GLY A 29 17.77 -24.30 6.62
CA GLY A 29 16.99 -24.11 5.43
C GLY A 29 17.75 -24.62 4.21
N GLY A 30 17.06 -25.39 3.37
CA GLY A 30 17.43 -25.58 1.98
C GLY A 30 17.59 -24.22 1.28
N PRO A 31 18.13 -24.16 0.05
CA PRO A 31 18.32 -22.92 -0.67
C PRO A 31 17.01 -22.13 -0.66
N LEU A 32 17.06 -20.85 -0.22
CA LEU A 32 15.92 -19.95 -0.23
C LEU A 32 15.40 -19.90 -1.67
N ALA A 33 14.23 -20.49 -1.92
CA ALA A 33 13.62 -20.46 -3.24
C ALA A 33 13.27 -19.00 -3.57
N GLY A 34 13.71 -18.54 -4.73
CA GLY A 34 13.29 -17.26 -5.29
C GLY A 34 11.77 -17.23 -5.58
N ALA A 35 11.28 -16.10 -6.07
CA ALA A 35 9.89 -15.98 -6.50
C ALA A 35 9.53 -17.01 -7.58
N GLU A 36 8.32 -17.56 -7.49
CA GLU A 36 7.82 -18.57 -8.42
C GLU A 36 6.84 -17.95 -9.40
N ALA A 37 6.86 -18.38 -10.66
CA ALA A 37 5.86 -17.97 -11.62
C ALA A 37 4.44 -18.36 -11.15
N PRO A 38 3.43 -17.49 -11.37
CA PRO A 38 2.05 -17.77 -10.96
C PRO A 38 1.45 -18.86 -11.85
N GLN A 39 1.34 -20.07 -11.31
CA GLN A 39 0.75 -21.23 -12.01
C GLN A 39 -0.20 -21.95 -11.07
N ALA A 40 -1.37 -22.32 -11.55
CA ALA A 40 -2.32 -23.18 -10.86
C ALA A 40 -3.30 -23.77 -11.87
N ALA A 41 -3.72 -25.01 -11.64
CA ALA A 41 -4.72 -25.68 -12.47
C ALA A 41 -6.17 -25.34 -12.06
N SER A 42 -6.36 -24.75 -10.89
CA SER A 42 -7.68 -24.40 -10.36
C SER A 42 -7.64 -23.20 -9.42
N VAL A 43 -8.81 -22.57 -9.24
CA VAL A 43 -9.01 -21.48 -8.26
C VAL A 43 -8.66 -21.92 -6.84
N ALA A 44 -9.01 -23.16 -6.46
CA ALA A 44 -8.74 -23.68 -5.12
C ALA A 44 -7.24 -23.84 -4.87
N GLU A 45 -6.50 -24.36 -5.85
CA GLU A 45 -5.05 -24.47 -5.78
C GLU A 45 -4.40 -23.09 -5.65
N TRP A 46 -4.83 -22.12 -6.47
CA TRP A 46 -4.33 -20.76 -6.38
C TRP A 46 -4.63 -20.11 -5.04
N ALA A 47 -5.85 -20.27 -4.53
CA ALA A 47 -6.26 -19.73 -3.24
C ALA A 47 -5.36 -20.22 -2.08
N ALA A 48 -4.87 -21.46 -2.14
CA ALA A 48 -3.92 -21.99 -1.16
C ALA A 48 -2.53 -21.32 -1.26
N ARG A 49 -2.13 -20.81 -2.43
CA ARG A 49 -0.84 -20.11 -2.63
C ARG A 49 -0.86 -18.67 -2.12
N VAL A 50 -2.01 -17.99 -2.13
CA VAL A 50 -2.10 -16.57 -1.74
C VAL A 50 -1.56 -16.28 -0.33
N PRO A 51 -1.87 -17.07 0.72
CA PRO A 51 -1.25 -16.87 2.03
C PRO A 51 0.28 -17.07 2.03
N VAL A 52 0.79 -17.98 1.20
CA VAL A 52 2.24 -18.23 1.06
C VAL A 52 2.93 -17.01 0.43
N ILE A 53 2.35 -16.45 -0.64
CA ILE A 53 2.86 -15.22 -1.27
C ILE A 53 2.91 -14.08 -0.25
N ARG A 54 1.85 -13.86 0.53
CA ARG A 54 1.84 -12.85 1.60
C ARG A 54 2.91 -13.10 2.65
N GLY A 55 3.11 -14.36 3.08
CA GLY A 55 4.17 -14.73 4.01
C GLY A 55 5.56 -14.35 3.47
N ARG A 56 5.84 -14.64 2.19
CA ARG A 56 7.08 -14.23 1.51
C ARG A 56 7.24 -12.70 1.44
N MET A 57 6.16 -11.96 1.17
CA MET A 57 6.18 -10.50 1.27
C MET A 57 6.51 -10.01 2.68
N GLU A 58 5.97 -10.67 3.73
CA GLU A 58 6.29 -10.35 5.12
C GLU A 58 7.73 -10.70 5.50
N GLU A 59 8.32 -11.74 4.94
CA GLU A 59 9.74 -12.02 5.11
C GLU A 59 10.60 -10.85 4.66
N VAL A 60 10.22 -10.17 3.56
CA VAL A 60 10.96 -9.04 3.01
C VAL A 60 10.60 -7.72 3.70
N MET A 61 9.33 -7.44 3.87
CA MET A 61 8.85 -6.15 4.38
C MET A 61 8.72 -6.08 5.90
N GLY A 62 8.71 -7.23 6.59
CA GLY A 62 8.36 -7.38 7.99
C GLY A 62 6.92 -7.86 8.18
N PRO A 63 6.58 -8.38 9.38
CA PRO A 63 5.26 -8.90 9.66
C PRO A 63 4.18 -7.82 9.50
N PHE A 64 2.99 -8.25 9.05
CA PHE A 64 1.82 -7.38 9.03
C PHE A 64 1.38 -7.09 10.48
N PRO A 65 1.27 -5.82 10.91
CA PRO A 65 1.28 -5.47 12.34
C PRO A 65 -0.07 -5.62 13.05
N GLY A 66 -1.16 -5.84 12.33
CA GLY A 66 -2.49 -5.86 12.95
C GLY A 66 -3.35 -7.05 12.56
N PRO A 67 -4.60 -7.09 13.00
CA PRO A 67 -5.57 -8.10 12.57
C PRO A 67 -5.72 -8.10 11.05
N ARG A 68 -5.65 -9.30 10.44
CA ARG A 68 -5.77 -9.45 8.98
C ARG A 68 -7.20 -9.26 8.50
N ASP A 69 -8.16 -9.74 9.30
CA ASP A 69 -9.57 -9.57 8.98
C ASP A 69 -10.03 -8.15 9.32
N ALA A 70 -10.67 -7.50 8.35
CA ALA A 70 -11.19 -6.14 8.51
C ALA A 70 -12.23 -6.00 9.63
N LYS A 71 -13.03 -7.07 9.87
CA LYS A 71 -14.03 -7.08 10.95
C LYS A 71 -13.43 -6.99 12.36
N ASP A 72 -12.16 -7.39 12.51
CA ASP A 72 -11.45 -7.40 13.78
C ASP A 72 -10.72 -6.04 14.03
N ARG A 73 -10.88 -5.08 13.11
CA ARG A 73 -10.31 -3.73 13.21
C ARG A 73 -11.41 -2.69 13.39
N ALA A 74 -11.32 -1.88 14.43
CA ALA A 74 -12.17 -0.70 14.57
C ALA A 74 -11.80 0.37 13.53
N ALA A 75 -12.77 1.18 13.11
CA ALA A 75 -12.51 2.36 12.30
C ALA A 75 -11.54 3.31 13.04
N PRO A 76 -10.53 3.87 12.37
CA PRO A 76 -9.59 4.76 13.02
C PRO A 76 -10.25 6.09 13.37
N ALA A 77 -9.95 6.60 14.57
CA ALA A 77 -10.28 7.98 14.89
C ALA A 77 -9.47 8.93 13.98
N PHE A 78 -10.09 10.02 13.55
CA PHE A 78 -9.41 11.07 12.81
C PHE A 78 -9.86 12.45 13.28
N GLU A 79 -8.99 13.43 13.08
CA GLU A 79 -9.27 14.84 13.30
C GLU A 79 -9.27 15.61 11.98
N VAL A 80 -10.17 16.58 11.85
CA VAL A 80 -10.16 17.53 10.75
C VAL A 80 -9.33 18.74 11.17
N VAL A 81 -8.18 18.92 10.50
CA VAL A 81 -7.26 20.05 10.76
C VAL A 81 -7.72 21.31 10.07
N SER A 82 -8.23 21.18 8.86
CA SER A 82 -8.83 22.28 8.08
C SER A 82 -9.80 21.74 7.05
N GLU A 83 -10.75 22.57 6.65
CA GLU A 83 -11.70 22.30 5.57
C GLU A 83 -11.76 23.50 4.64
N GLU A 84 -11.80 23.25 3.35
CA GLU A 84 -11.98 24.29 2.33
C GLU A 84 -12.87 23.76 1.19
N ARG A 85 -13.66 24.66 0.60
CA ARG A 85 -14.39 24.38 -0.63
C ARG A 85 -13.53 24.73 -1.82
N ALA A 86 -13.43 23.79 -2.75
CA ALA A 86 -12.80 23.97 -4.04
C ALA A 86 -13.83 23.72 -5.14
N GLU A 87 -13.46 23.94 -6.39
CA GLU A 87 -14.33 23.64 -7.52
C GLU A 87 -14.71 22.17 -7.56
N GLY A 88 -16.02 21.87 -7.43
CA GLY A 88 -16.58 20.53 -7.50
C GLY A 88 -16.31 19.62 -6.30
N HIS A 89 -15.67 20.10 -5.24
CA HIS A 89 -15.43 19.27 -4.06
C HIS A 89 -15.14 20.08 -2.77
N VAL A 90 -15.37 19.40 -1.63
CA VAL A 90 -14.86 19.84 -0.33
C VAL A 90 -13.56 19.07 -0.05
N ARG A 91 -12.52 19.78 0.36
CA ARG A 91 -11.23 19.22 0.72
C ARG A 91 -10.98 19.39 2.22
N ARG A 92 -10.82 18.26 2.94
CA ARG A 92 -10.50 18.22 4.36
C ARG A 92 -9.06 17.78 4.55
N LYS A 93 -8.25 18.59 5.21
CA LYS A 93 -6.97 18.13 5.75
C LYS A 93 -7.26 17.36 7.04
N ILE A 94 -6.87 16.10 7.09
CA ILE A 94 -7.13 15.24 8.24
C ILE A 94 -5.84 14.61 8.77
N ARG A 95 -5.91 14.10 10.00
CA ARG A 95 -4.93 13.15 10.54
C ARG A 95 -5.69 11.98 11.12
N TYR A 96 -5.43 10.77 10.62
CA TYR A 96 -6.08 9.56 11.12
C TYR A 96 -5.09 8.68 11.87
N ARG A 97 -5.57 8.09 12.98
CA ARG A 97 -4.76 7.26 13.88
C ARG A 97 -4.51 5.89 13.22
N VAL A 98 -3.27 5.43 13.25
CA VAL A 98 -2.87 4.14 12.68
C VAL A 98 -2.34 3.16 13.71
N GLU A 99 -1.80 3.66 14.83
CA GLU A 99 -1.40 2.85 15.98
C GLU A 99 -2.38 3.03 17.14
N GLY A 100 -2.65 1.96 17.90
CA GLY A 100 -3.54 1.99 19.06
C GLY A 100 -2.85 2.46 20.34
N ASP A 101 -3.64 2.58 21.41
CA ASP A 101 -3.16 2.86 22.78
C ASP A 101 -2.58 1.61 23.48
N ASP A 102 -2.04 0.64 22.71
CA ASP A 102 -1.50 -0.64 23.19
C ASP A 102 -0.16 -0.53 23.93
N GLY A 103 0.26 0.69 24.23
CA GLY A 103 1.47 0.97 25.02
C GLY A 103 2.78 0.82 24.25
N HIS A 104 2.74 0.50 22.97
CA HIS A 104 3.95 0.26 22.17
C HIS A 104 4.28 1.32 21.14
N GLY A 105 3.40 2.28 20.85
CA GLY A 105 3.62 3.14 19.69
C GLY A 105 3.13 4.56 19.76
N GLY A 106 2.77 5.14 20.82
CA GLY A 106 2.35 6.54 20.84
C GLY A 106 1.18 6.85 19.91
N ASP A 107 0.78 8.12 19.83
CA ASP A 107 -0.31 8.62 18.99
C ASP A 107 0.17 8.84 17.53
N ASP A 108 0.44 7.76 16.79
CA ASP A 108 0.88 7.86 15.41
C ASP A 108 -0.32 8.14 14.49
N ARG A 109 -0.26 9.31 13.84
CA ARG A 109 -1.33 9.82 12.97
C ARG A 109 -0.79 10.16 11.59
N VAL A 110 -1.41 9.60 10.58
CA VAL A 110 -1.07 9.86 9.18
C VAL A 110 -1.76 11.12 8.69
N PRO A 111 -1.00 12.14 8.23
CA PRO A 111 -1.58 13.30 7.54
C PRO A 111 -2.14 12.88 6.19
N ALA A 112 -3.38 13.30 5.88
CA ALA A 112 -4.04 13.00 4.63
C ALA A 112 -4.94 14.13 4.15
N TRP A 113 -5.24 14.14 2.84
CA TRP A 113 -6.39 14.86 2.30
C TRP A 113 -7.57 13.89 2.15
N LEU A 114 -8.74 14.30 2.60
CA LEU A 114 -10.02 13.68 2.29
C LEU A 114 -10.79 14.62 1.36
N LEU A 115 -11.02 14.16 0.13
CA LEU A 115 -11.78 14.94 -0.88
C LEU A 115 -13.16 14.31 -1.01
N LEU A 116 -14.17 15.17 -0.87
CA LEU A 116 -15.59 14.80 -0.91
C LEU A 116 -16.25 15.53 -2.09
N PRO A 117 -16.98 14.85 -2.98
CA PRO A 117 -17.70 15.49 -4.08
C PRO A 117 -18.67 16.57 -3.57
N ASP A 118 -18.75 17.72 -4.26
CA ASP A 118 -19.69 18.81 -3.98
C ASP A 118 -20.31 19.31 -5.29
N PRO A 119 -21.60 19.04 -5.59
CA PRO A 119 -22.57 18.39 -4.71
C PRO A 119 -22.31 16.90 -4.46
N PRO A 120 -22.76 16.35 -3.32
CA PRO A 120 -22.59 14.92 -3.03
C PRO A 120 -23.41 14.07 -4.03
N PRO A 121 -22.94 12.85 -4.37
CA PRO A 121 -23.68 11.92 -5.22
C PRO A 121 -25.03 11.54 -4.61
N ALA A 122 -25.97 11.13 -5.47
CA ALA A 122 -27.22 10.54 -5.01
C ALA A 122 -26.99 9.15 -4.43
N GLY A 123 -26.82 9.04 -3.12
CA GLY A 123 -26.51 7.81 -2.41
C GLY A 123 -25.01 7.67 -2.07
N LYS A 124 -24.61 6.45 -1.68
CA LYS A 124 -23.21 6.20 -1.29
C LYS A 124 -22.29 6.16 -2.49
N ALA A 125 -21.18 6.89 -2.41
CA ALA A 125 -20.15 6.97 -3.44
C ALA A 125 -19.18 5.78 -3.41
N PRO A 126 -18.61 5.39 -4.54
CA PRO A 126 -17.38 4.62 -4.54
C PRO A 126 -16.24 5.47 -3.99
N ALA A 127 -15.19 4.81 -3.46
CA ALA A 127 -14.06 5.54 -2.90
C ALA A 127 -12.72 5.07 -3.47
N MET A 128 -11.74 5.98 -3.44
CA MET A 128 -10.38 5.71 -3.91
C MET A 128 -9.35 6.11 -2.86
N LEU A 129 -8.44 5.18 -2.59
CA LEU A 129 -7.19 5.47 -1.92
C LEU A 129 -6.18 5.92 -2.98
N CYS A 130 -5.67 7.15 -2.89
CA CYS A 130 -4.82 7.77 -3.91
C CYS A 130 -3.40 7.98 -3.37
N LEU A 131 -2.44 7.24 -3.88
CA LEU A 131 -1.08 7.12 -3.33
C LEU A 131 -0.05 7.87 -4.18
N HIS A 132 0.64 8.85 -3.58
CA HIS A 132 1.61 9.71 -4.25
C HIS A 132 2.93 9.01 -4.57
N GLN A 133 3.70 9.57 -5.50
CA GLN A 133 5.05 9.13 -5.84
C GLN A 133 6.11 9.63 -4.82
N THR A 134 7.37 9.25 -5.07
CA THR A 134 8.54 9.76 -4.32
C THR A 134 8.77 11.23 -4.63
N ASN A 135 8.24 12.12 -3.80
CA ASN A 135 8.46 13.57 -3.91
C ASN A 135 8.30 14.28 -2.55
N ALA A 136 8.76 15.52 -2.47
CA ALA A 136 8.73 16.30 -1.24
C ALA A 136 7.32 16.80 -0.88
N VAL A 137 6.40 16.93 -1.85
CA VAL A 137 5.05 17.50 -1.63
C VAL A 137 4.04 16.44 -1.15
N GLY A 138 4.39 15.16 -1.26
CA GLY A 138 3.60 14.04 -0.76
C GLY A 138 2.16 14.04 -1.28
N LYS A 139 1.20 13.88 -0.37
CA LYS A 139 -0.24 13.87 -0.64
C LYS A 139 -0.77 15.07 -1.43
N ASN A 140 -0.03 16.19 -1.46
CA ASN A 140 -0.49 17.40 -2.16
C ASN A 140 -0.53 17.19 -3.68
N GLU A 141 0.35 16.33 -4.23
CA GLU A 141 0.40 16.11 -5.69
C GLU A 141 -0.87 15.41 -6.21
N PRO A 142 -1.31 14.24 -5.71
CA PRO A 142 -2.58 13.66 -6.16
C PRO A 142 -3.80 14.54 -5.85
N ALA A 143 -3.72 15.36 -4.81
CA ALA A 143 -4.79 16.31 -4.47
C ALA A 143 -4.82 17.57 -5.38
N GLY A 144 -3.86 17.71 -6.30
CA GLY A 144 -3.76 18.87 -7.20
C GLY A 144 -3.30 20.15 -6.53
N LEU A 145 -2.53 20.07 -5.45
CA LEU A 145 -2.02 21.18 -4.63
C LEU A 145 -0.51 21.41 -4.83
N GLY A 146 0.05 20.90 -5.91
CA GLY A 146 1.46 21.01 -6.26
C GLY A 146 1.96 19.75 -6.92
N GLY A 147 3.25 19.69 -7.28
CA GLY A 147 3.82 18.60 -8.03
C GLY A 147 3.48 18.63 -9.52
N LEU A 148 3.42 17.48 -10.16
CA LEU A 148 3.15 17.36 -11.60
C LEU A 148 1.64 17.35 -11.87
N PRO A 149 1.14 18.17 -12.81
CA PRO A 149 -0.29 18.26 -13.12
C PRO A 149 -0.91 16.94 -13.59
N ASP A 150 -0.15 16.10 -14.28
CA ASP A 150 -0.57 14.78 -14.76
C ASP A 150 -0.64 13.71 -13.66
N LEU A 151 -0.34 14.08 -12.41
CA LEU A 151 -0.47 13.21 -11.25
C LEU A 151 -1.54 13.67 -10.25
N ALA A 152 -2.40 14.63 -10.63
CA ALA A 152 -3.51 15.12 -9.81
C ALA A 152 -4.75 14.19 -9.85
N TYR A 153 -4.56 12.88 -9.88
CA TYR A 153 -5.63 11.90 -10.10
C TYR A 153 -6.68 11.87 -8.99
N ALA A 154 -6.37 12.25 -7.75
CA ALA A 154 -7.39 12.32 -6.70
C ALA A 154 -8.35 13.50 -6.94
N ARG A 155 -7.81 14.65 -7.40
CA ARG A 155 -8.63 15.80 -7.80
C ARG A 155 -9.52 15.46 -9.00
N GLU A 156 -9.00 14.73 -9.98
CA GLU A 156 -9.77 14.31 -11.16
C GLU A 156 -10.88 13.33 -10.78
N LEU A 157 -10.57 12.35 -9.90
CA LEU A 157 -11.53 11.34 -9.44
C LEU A 157 -12.63 11.92 -8.54
N VAL A 158 -12.32 12.87 -7.66
CA VAL A 158 -13.38 13.51 -6.86
C VAL A 158 -14.33 14.31 -7.75
N GLY A 159 -13.84 14.98 -8.81
CA GLY A 159 -14.67 15.61 -9.83
C GLY A 159 -15.58 14.64 -10.61
N ARG A 160 -15.26 13.35 -10.60
CA ARG A 160 -16.09 12.26 -11.15
C ARG A 160 -17.08 11.68 -10.14
N GLY A 161 -17.09 12.14 -8.88
CA GLY A 161 -17.99 11.70 -7.83
C GLY A 161 -17.43 10.63 -6.89
N TYR A 162 -16.13 10.31 -6.94
CA TYR A 162 -15.47 9.44 -5.99
C TYR A 162 -15.13 10.18 -4.69
N VAL A 163 -15.26 9.52 -3.55
CA VAL A 163 -14.61 9.98 -2.31
C VAL A 163 -13.15 9.56 -2.35
N CYS A 164 -12.20 10.49 -2.18
CA CYS A 164 -10.78 10.20 -2.30
C CYS A 164 -10.05 10.45 -0.97
N LEU A 165 -9.26 9.47 -0.53
CA LEU A 165 -8.31 9.62 0.58
C LEU A 165 -6.89 9.62 0.03
N VAL A 166 -6.11 10.64 0.38
CA VAL A 166 -4.76 10.86 -0.12
C VAL A 166 -3.80 10.97 1.07
N PRO A 167 -3.25 9.86 1.58
CA PRO A 167 -2.31 9.89 2.71
C PRO A 167 -0.89 10.25 2.28
N ASP A 168 -0.11 10.81 3.21
CA ASP A 168 1.34 10.87 3.07
C ASP A 168 1.95 9.49 3.34
N TYR A 169 2.88 9.08 2.49
CA TYR A 169 3.76 7.93 2.73
C TYR A 169 4.76 8.27 3.86
N PRO A 170 5.17 7.28 4.69
CA PRO A 170 6.17 7.50 5.74
C PRO A 170 7.41 8.27 5.22
N ARG A 171 7.77 9.39 5.90
CA ARG A 171 8.88 10.29 5.60
C ARG A 171 8.67 11.27 4.43
N PHE A 172 7.53 11.26 3.78
CA PHE A 172 7.18 12.23 2.75
C PHE A 172 6.12 13.21 3.22
N GLY A 173 6.00 14.33 2.50
CA GLY A 173 5.04 15.37 2.82
C GLY A 173 5.16 15.88 4.26
N GLU A 174 4.09 15.78 5.01
CA GLU A 174 4.03 16.18 6.42
C GLU A 174 4.25 15.01 7.42
N TYR A 175 4.37 13.78 6.93
CA TYR A 175 4.47 12.61 7.78
C TYR A 175 5.91 12.34 8.23
N ARG A 176 6.19 12.63 9.51
CA ARG A 176 7.55 12.60 10.10
C ARG A 176 7.91 11.25 10.75
N TRP A 177 7.24 10.16 10.36
CA TRP A 177 7.62 8.83 10.86
C TRP A 177 9.11 8.53 10.60
N ALA A 178 9.82 8.06 11.62
CA ALA A 178 11.26 7.81 11.59
C ALA A 178 11.55 6.33 11.83
N PRO A 179 11.87 5.54 10.81
CA PRO A 179 12.15 4.11 10.95
C PRO A 179 13.45 3.80 11.68
N GLU A 180 14.29 4.81 11.90
CA GLU A 180 15.56 4.70 12.63
C GLU A 180 15.35 4.63 14.14
N LEU A 181 14.20 5.06 14.64
CA LEU A 181 13.90 5.02 16.07
C LEU A 181 13.68 3.57 16.49
N GLU A 182 14.48 3.11 17.45
CA GLU A 182 14.25 1.83 18.11
C GLU A 182 12.85 1.82 18.74
N GLY A 183 12.14 0.70 18.54
CA GLY A 183 10.78 0.54 19.09
C GLY A 183 9.64 0.89 18.15
N THR A 184 9.89 1.26 16.88
CA THR A 184 8.79 1.48 15.90
C THR A 184 8.03 0.19 15.53
N GLY A 185 8.58 -0.99 15.82
CA GLY A 185 7.98 -2.29 15.50
C GLY A 185 8.01 -2.67 13.99
N TYR A 186 8.46 -1.78 13.12
CA TYR A 186 8.45 -2.00 11.66
C TYR A 186 9.84 -2.32 11.11
N ALA A 187 9.92 -3.40 10.32
CA ALA A 187 11.14 -3.78 9.63
C ALA A 187 11.40 -2.97 8.35
N SER A 188 10.40 -2.26 7.84
CA SER A 188 10.47 -1.49 6.59
C SER A 188 9.44 -0.37 6.51
N GLY A 189 9.77 0.70 5.78
CA GLY A 189 8.80 1.74 5.43
C GLY A 189 7.68 1.23 4.53
N SER A 190 7.95 0.22 3.69
CA SER A 190 6.92 -0.40 2.84
C SER A 190 5.82 -1.07 3.66
N MET A 191 6.16 -1.85 4.71
CA MET A 191 5.13 -2.46 5.57
C MET A 191 4.40 -1.40 6.38
N LYS A 192 5.10 -0.36 6.87
CA LYS A 192 4.46 0.77 7.54
C LYS A 192 3.43 1.45 6.65
N ALA A 193 3.79 1.71 5.39
CA ALA A 193 2.88 2.31 4.42
C ALA A 193 1.68 1.41 4.09
N VAL A 194 1.91 0.10 3.91
CA VAL A 194 0.82 -0.87 3.72
C VAL A 194 -0.16 -0.82 4.90
N TRP A 195 0.34 -0.84 6.13
CA TRP A 195 -0.52 -0.73 7.31
C TRP A 195 -1.30 0.60 7.35
N ASN A 196 -0.62 1.72 7.15
CA ASN A 196 -1.26 3.03 7.11
C ASN A 196 -2.39 3.08 6.07
N ASN A 197 -2.15 2.50 4.89
CA ASN A 197 -3.12 2.44 3.82
C ASN A 197 -4.32 1.53 4.17
N VAL A 198 -4.08 0.38 4.81
CA VAL A 198 -5.15 -0.50 5.31
C VAL A 198 -6.01 0.23 6.35
N ARG A 199 -5.40 1.00 7.26
CA ARG A 199 -6.13 1.88 8.18
C ARG A 199 -6.89 2.98 7.46
N GLY A 200 -6.33 3.52 6.36
CA GLY A 200 -7.03 4.44 5.47
C GLY A 200 -8.25 3.81 4.79
N VAL A 201 -8.19 2.53 4.41
CA VAL A 201 -9.35 1.77 3.88
C VAL A 201 -10.39 1.55 4.97
N ASP A 202 -9.98 1.26 6.23
CA ASP A 202 -10.90 1.18 7.38
C ASP A 202 -11.64 2.52 7.59
N LEU A 203 -10.92 3.65 7.46
CA LEU A 203 -11.51 4.99 7.53
C LEU A 203 -12.53 5.19 6.41
N LEU A 204 -12.14 4.97 5.14
CA LEU A 204 -13.04 5.13 3.99
C LEU A 204 -14.31 4.29 4.16
N ALA A 205 -14.17 3.02 4.56
CA ALA A 205 -15.31 2.12 4.75
C ALA A 205 -16.26 2.54 5.90
N SER A 206 -15.78 3.38 6.82
CA SER A 206 -16.57 3.88 7.97
C SER A 206 -17.34 5.16 7.68
N LEU A 207 -17.02 5.86 6.58
CA LEU A 207 -17.69 7.11 6.21
C LEU A 207 -19.12 6.84 5.72
N ALA A 208 -20.05 7.67 6.16
CA ALA A 208 -21.48 7.53 5.81
C ALA A 208 -21.71 7.70 4.30
N GLU A 209 -20.89 8.52 3.65
CA GLU A 209 -20.93 8.87 2.22
C GLU A 209 -20.38 7.74 1.32
N VAL A 210 -19.65 6.77 1.89
CA VAL A 210 -18.91 5.75 1.13
C VAL A 210 -19.66 4.41 1.10
N ASP A 211 -19.68 3.80 -0.07
CA ASP A 211 -20.02 2.37 -0.23
C ASP A 211 -18.76 1.52 0.01
N GLY A 212 -18.65 0.93 1.18
CA GLY A 212 -17.49 0.11 1.55
C GLY A 212 -17.25 -1.13 0.67
N ALA A 213 -18.20 -1.51 -0.18
CA ALA A 213 -18.05 -2.59 -1.16
C ALA A 213 -17.40 -2.10 -2.48
N ARG A 214 -17.28 -0.79 -2.67
CA ARG A 214 -16.79 -0.14 -3.91
C ARG A 214 -15.55 0.74 -3.65
N ILE A 215 -14.50 0.15 -3.04
CA ILE A 215 -13.25 0.84 -2.76
C ILE A 215 -12.16 0.34 -3.71
N GLY A 216 -11.42 1.27 -4.30
CA GLY A 216 -10.24 1.00 -5.12
C GLY A 216 -9.00 1.74 -4.61
N VAL A 217 -7.88 1.48 -5.26
CA VAL A 217 -6.60 2.14 -5.01
C VAL A 217 -5.93 2.53 -6.31
N ILE A 218 -5.34 3.71 -6.36
CA ILE A 218 -4.58 4.22 -7.50
C ILE A 218 -3.28 4.85 -7.01
N GLY A 219 -2.19 4.68 -7.76
CA GLY A 219 -0.95 5.33 -7.47
C GLY A 219 0.02 5.35 -8.64
N HIS A 220 0.97 6.28 -8.58
CA HIS A 220 2.04 6.42 -9.55
C HIS A 220 3.40 6.15 -8.87
N SER A 221 4.32 5.48 -9.58
CA SER A 221 5.69 5.21 -9.12
C SER A 221 5.69 4.49 -7.75
N LEU A 222 6.25 5.09 -6.70
CA LEU A 222 6.13 4.62 -5.31
C LEU A 222 4.67 4.29 -4.94
N GLY A 223 3.73 5.18 -5.27
CA GLY A 223 2.30 4.95 -5.05
C GLY A 223 1.77 3.75 -5.84
N GLY A 224 2.32 3.49 -7.03
CA GLY A 224 1.92 2.38 -7.90
C GLY A 224 2.24 1.00 -7.29
N HIS A 225 3.48 0.77 -6.83
CA HIS A 225 3.78 -0.51 -6.15
C HIS A 225 3.16 -0.58 -4.75
N ASN A 226 3.01 0.56 -4.07
CA ASN A 226 2.32 0.58 -2.78
C ASN A 226 0.83 0.23 -2.92
N ALA A 227 0.18 0.60 -4.03
CA ALA A 227 -1.18 0.18 -4.36
C ALA A 227 -1.26 -1.35 -4.52
N ILE A 228 -0.31 -1.96 -5.25
CA ILE A 228 -0.22 -3.42 -5.41
C ILE A 228 -0.03 -4.10 -4.06
N PHE A 229 0.94 -3.64 -3.26
CA PHE A 229 1.24 -4.24 -1.96
C PHE A 229 0.06 -4.08 -0.98
N THR A 230 -0.54 -2.90 -0.90
CA THR A 230 -1.72 -2.68 -0.04
C THR A 230 -2.86 -3.62 -0.43
N ALA A 231 -3.14 -3.77 -1.73
CA ALA A 231 -4.20 -4.65 -2.20
C ALA A 231 -3.92 -6.15 -1.93
N ALA A 232 -2.65 -6.57 -1.88
CA ALA A 232 -2.29 -7.93 -1.49
C ALA A 232 -2.66 -8.23 -0.03
N PHE A 233 -2.63 -7.22 0.86
CA PHE A 233 -2.99 -7.35 2.27
C PHE A 233 -4.45 -6.97 2.59
N ASP A 234 -5.12 -6.19 1.73
CA ASP A 234 -6.52 -5.80 1.96
C ASP A 234 -7.45 -6.22 0.80
N PRO A 235 -8.26 -7.26 0.97
CA PRO A 235 -9.14 -7.77 -0.07
C PRO A 235 -10.34 -6.86 -0.39
N ARG A 236 -10.59 -5.81 0.40
CA ARG A 236 -11.67 -4.83 0.15
C ARG A 236 -11.35 -3.91 -1.03
N LEU A 237 -10.08 -3.78 -1.40
CA LEU A 237 -9.66 -3.04 -2.60
C LEU A 237 -10.04 -3.84 -3.85
N ARG A 238 -11.15 -3.45 -4.48
CA ARG A 238 -11.78 -4.17 -5.60
C ARG A 238 -11.14 -3.85 -6.96
N ALA A 239 -10.51 -2.68 -7.07
CA ALA A 239 -9.82 -2.22 -8.26
C ALA A 239 -8.47 -1.60 -7.86
N VAL A 240 -7.42 -1.95 -8.59
CA VAL A 240 -6.05 -1.48 -8.35
C VAL A 240 -5.51 -0.88 -9.64
N VAL A 241 -5.10 0.39 -9.60
CA VAL A 241 -4.44 1.09 -10.71
C VAL A 241 -3.01 1.40 -10.33
N SER A 242 -2.06 0.87 -11.10
CA SER A 242 -0.63 1.12 -10.94
C SER A 242 -0.08 1.78 -12.19
N SER A 243 0.33 3.05 -12.07
CA SER A 243 1.02 3.79 -13.11
C SER A 243 2.52 3.82 -12.82
N CYS A 244 3.37 3.37 -13.74
CA CYS A 244 4.83 3.36 -13.58
C CYS A 244 5.28 2.80 -12.22
N GLY A 245 4.59 1.76 -11.72
CA GLY A 245 4.76 1.33 -10.34
C GLY A 245 5.68 0.14 -10.14
N PHE A 246 6.00 -0.61 -11.18
CA PHE A 246 6.76 -1.86 -11.05
C PHE A 246 7.38 -2.32 -12.36
N THR A 247 8.38 -3.15 -12.21
CA THR A 247 8.85 -4.17 -13.15
C THR A 247 9.38 -5.33 -12.28
N PRO A 248 9.44 -6.59 -12.75
CA PRO A 248 10.04 -7.67 -11.98
C PRO A 248 11.45 -7.33 -11.49
N PHE A 249 11.83 -7.79 -10.34
CA PHE A 249 13.13 -7.45 -9.73
C PHE A 249 14.34 -7.73 -10.64
N PRO A 250 14.39 -8.81 -11.44
CA PRO A 250 15.50 -9.02 -12.38
C PRO A 250 15.59 -7.96 -13.48
N ASP A 251 14.47 -7.30 -13.82
CA ASP A 251 14.42 -6.26 -14.86
C ASP A 251 14.65 -4.85 -14.33
N TYR A 252 14.50 -4.65 -13.01
CA TYR A 252 14.74 -3.37 -12.38
C TYR A 252 16.23 -3.03 -12.45
N TYR A 253 16.59 -1.98 -13.22
CA TYR A 253 17.98 -1.61 -13.50
C TYR A 253 18.91 -2.82 -13.77
N ARG A 254 18.43 -3.80 -14.54
CA ARG A 254 19.15 -5.05 -14.86
C ARG A 254 19.52 -5.87 -13.61
N GLY A 255 18.65 -5.88 -12.61
CA GLY A 255 18.80 -6.61 -11.34
C GLY A 255 19.51 -5.81 -10.24
N ASP A 256 19.82 -4.53 -10.44
CA ASP A 256 20.31 -3.68 -9.34
C ASP A 256 19.15 -3.20 -8.47
N LEU A 257 18.94 -3.88 -7.35
CA LEU A 257 17.88 -3.57 -6.39
C LEU A 257 18.23 -2.47 -5.40
N THR A 258 19.30 -1.69 -5.62
CA THR A 258 19.73 -0.63 -4.69
C THR A 258 18.60 0.35 -4.38
N GLY A 259 17.78 0.72 -5.37
CA GLY A 259 16.63 1.60 -5.18
C GLY A 259 15.59 1.09 -4.19
N TRP A 260 15.47 -0.24 -4.03
CA TRP A 260 14.52 -0.87 -3.11
C TRP A 260 15.06 -1.05 -1.68
N THR A 261 16.36 -0.83 -1.42
CA THR A 261 17.04 -1.29 -0.20
C THR A 261 17.14 -0.26 0.93
N SER A 262 16.61 0.95 0.75
CA SER A 262 16.57 1.94 1.83
C SER A 262 15.57 1.56 2.93
N ARG A 263 15.70 2.16 4.11
CA ARG A 263 14.73 1.98 5.22
C ARG A 263 13.34 2.50 4.88
N THR A 264 13.25 3.43 3.94
CA THR A 264 11.97 3.94 3.40
C THR A 264 11.22 2.85 2.64
N TYR A 265 11.95 1.90 2.05
CA TYR A 265 11.37 0.80 1.28
C TYR A 265 11.58 -0.55 1.99
N MET A 266 12.44 -1.44 1.46
CA MET A 266 12.62 -2.83 1.89
C MET A 266 14.10 -3.16 2.19
N PRO A 267 14.67 -2.66 3.31
CA PRO A 267 16.10 -2.80 3.60
C PRO A 267 16.57 -4.25 3.72
N ARG A 268 15.66 -5.18 4.00
CA ARG A 268 15.99 -6.62 4.12
C ARG A 268 16.42 -7.23 2.79
N ILE A 269 16.00 -6.69 1.64
CA ILE A 269 16.48 -7.12 0.32
C ILE A 269 18.01 -7.16 0.28
N ARG A 270 18.68 -6.11 0.77
CA ARG A 270 20.14 -6.10 0.85
C ARG A 270 20.66 -6.93 2.02
N ARG A 271 20.08 -6.76 3.21
CA ARG A 271 20.62 -7.35 4.44
C ARG A 271 20.51 -8.86 4.50
N VAL A 272 19.43 -9.45 3.92
CA VAL A 272 19.14 -10.89 3.99
C VAL A 272 19.50 -11.60 2.68
N TRP A 273 19.17 -10.99 1.54
CA TRP A 273 19.34 -11.62 0.22
C TRP A 273 20.48 -11.00 -0.60
N GLY A 274 21.28 -10.10 -0.01
CA GLY A 274 22.46 -9.52 -0.67
C GLY A 274 22.14 -8.56 -1.80
N GLY A 275 20.85 -8.23 -2.04
CA GLY A 275 20.41 -7.47 -3.19
C GLY A 275 20.29 -8.29 -4.47
N ASP A 276 20.40 -9.62 -4.38
CA ASP A 276 20.26 -10.54 -5.50
C ASP A 276 18.78 -10.80 -5.81
N PRO A 277 18.27 -10.35 -6.98
CA PRO A 277 16.86 -10.51 -7.34
C PRO A 277 16.40 -11.98 -7.41
N ALA A 278 17.30 -12.91 -7.77
CA ALA A 278 16.97 -14.33 -7.83
C ALA A 278 16.73 -14.96 -6.45
N ARG A 279 17.12 -14.29 -5.38
CA ARG A 279 16.99 -14.79 -4.01
C ARG A 279 15.85 -14.13 -3.23
N VAL A 280 15.31 -13.02 -3.71
CA VAL A 280 14.14 -12.36 -3.06
C VAL A 280 12.95 -13.30 -3.16
N PRO A 281 12.27 -13.65 -2.05
CA PRO A 281 11.29 -14.74 -2.04
C PRO A 281 9.94 -14.39 -2.67
N PHE A 282 9.71 -13.17 -3.13
CA PHE A 282 8.53 -12.77 -3.89
C PHE A 282 8.90 -11.82 -5.05
N ASP A 283 8.03 -11.74 -6.07
CA ASP A 283 8.14 -10.76 -7.14
C ASP A 283 6.75 -10.33 -7.63
N PHE A 284 6.68 -9.29 -8.44
CA PHE A 284 5.44 -8.67 -8.91
C PHE A 284 4.49 -9.61 -9.66
N PRO A 285 4.94 -10.55 -10.53
CA PRO A 285 4.02 -11.43 -11.25
C PRO A 285 3.07 -12.19 -10.31
N GLU A 286 3.60 -12.84 -9.27
CA GLU A 286 2.79 -13.62 -8.34
C GLU A 286 1.95 -12.74 -7.42
N VAL A 287 2.45 -11.55 -7.02
CA VAL A 287 1.69 -10.61 -6.20
C VAL A 287 0.49 -10.07 -6.99
N ILE A 288 0.68 -9.69 -8.26
CA ILE A 288 -0.40 -9.22 -9.14
C ILE A 288 -1.41 -10.35 -9.38
N ALA A 289 -0.94 -11.56 -9.64
CA ALA A 289 -1.82 -12.73 -9.79
C ALA A 289 -2.65 -12.98 -8.52
N SER A 290 -2.09 -12.73 -7.31
CA SER A 290 -2.80 -12.90 -6.03
C SER A 290 -3.96 -11.92 -5.84
N LEU A 291 -4.05 -10.88 -6.69
CA LEU A 291 -5.16 -9.93 -6.66
C LEU A 291 -6.43 -10.50 -7.32
N ALA A 292 -6.30 -11.50 -8.19
CA ALA A 292 -7.47 -12.12 -8.86
C ALA A 292 -8.49 -12.66 -7.84
N PRO A 293 -9.80 -12.51 -8.11
CA PRO A 293 -10.48 -12.01 -9.31
C PRO A 293 -10.72 -10.49 -9.33
N ARG A 294 -10.08 -9.71 -8.45
CA ARG A 294 -10.20 -8.25 -8.38
C ARG A 294 -9.56 -7.60 -9.61
N GLY A 295 -9.98 -6.36 -9.94
CA GLY A 295 -9.45 -5.67 -11.10
C GLY A 295 -8.01 -5.17 -10.89
N PHE A 296 -7.17 -5.30 -11.91
CA PHE A 296 -5.82 -4.73 -11.97
C PHE A 296 -5.60 -4.00 -13.30
N PHE A 297 -5.19 -2.74 -13.22
CA PHE A 297 -4.86 -1.90 -14.38
C PHE A 297 -3.44 -1.37 -14.23
N ALA A 298 -2.58 -1.65 -15.20
CA ALA A 298 -1.23 -1.13 -15.27
C ALA A 298 -1.09 -0.13 -16.42
N SER A 299 -0.52 1.06 -16.14
CA SER A 299 0.01 1.97 -17.15
C SER A 299 1.54 1.93 -17.09
N ALA A 300 2.16 1.40 -18.14
CA ALA A 300 3.61 1.23 -18.25
C ALA A 300 4.11 1.85 -19.56
N PRO A 301 4.53 3.12 -19.54
CA PRO A 301 5.02 3.82 -20.72
C PRO A 301 6.23 3.16 -21.34
N THR A 302 6.38 3.26 -22.67
CA THR A 302 7.46 2.62 -23.41
C THR A 302 8.82 3.25 -23.17
N GLY A 303 8.85 4.53 -22.79
CA GLY A 303 10.05 5.30 -22.48
C GLY A 303 10.31 5.48 -20.98
N ASP A 304 9.67 4.68 -20.10
CA ASP A 304 9.95 4.69 -18.66
C ASP A 304 11.35 4.12 -18.42
N ASP A 305 12.27 4.95 -17.93
CA ASP A 305 13.66 4.60 -17.66
C ASP A 305 13.85 3.99 -16.26
N ASN A 306 12.80 4.05 -15.40
CA ASN A 306 12.82 3.49 -14.05
C ASN A 306 12.24 2.06 -14.00
N PHE A 307 11.15 1.80 -14.73
CA PHE A 307 10.47 0.50 -14.76
C PHE A 307 10.35 -0.03 -16.19
N ALA A 308 11.27 -0.92 -16.58
CA ALA A 308 11.34 -1.46 -17.93
C ALA A 308 10.01 -2.08 -18.39
N VAL A 309 9.36 -1.49 -19.40
CA VAL A 309 8.06 -1.92 -19.93
C VAL A 309 8.05 -3.38 -20.38
N ALA A 310 9.17 -3.90 -20.88
CA ALA A 310 9.29 -5.30 -21.29
C ALA A 310 9.08 -6.27 -20.10
N GLY A 311 9.63 -5.92 -18.93
CA GLY A 311 9.40 -6.66 -17.70
C GLY A 311 7.94 -6.57 -17.24
N VAL A 312 7.34 -5.37 -17.30
CA VAL A 312 5.91 -5.21 -16.95
C VAL A 312 5.02 -6.07 -17.84
N ARG A 313 5.25 -6.07 -19.16
CA ARG A 313 4.50 -6.94 -20.10
C ARG A 313 4.60 -8.40 -19.73
N ARG A 314 5.81 -8.88 -19.43
CA ARG A 314 6.03 -10.27 -19.02
C ARG A 314 5.31 -10.59 -17.72
N ALA A 315 5.38 -9.73 -16.69
CA ALA A 315 4.68 -9.91 -15.43
C ALA A 315 3.16 -10.01 -15.59
N ILE A 316 2.58 -9.19 -16.47
CA ILE A 316 1.16 -9.23 -16.77
C ILE A 316 0.79 -10.52 -17.52
N GLU A 317 1.58 -10.95 -18.50
CA GLU A 317 1.36 -12.21 -19.22
C GLU A 317 1.45 -13.43 -18.28
N GLU A 318 2.37 -13.44 -17.33
CA GLU A 318 2.50 -14.48 -16.33
C GLU A 318 1.30 -14.50 -15.36
N ALA A 319 0.71 -13.35 -15.03
CA ALA A 319 -0.45 -13.27 -14.15
C ALA A 319 -1.79 -13.62 -14.84
N ARG A 320 -1.92 -13.43 -16.17
CA ARG A 320 -3.16 -13.64 -16.96
C ARG A 320 -3.80 -15.02 -16.78
N PRO A 321 -3.05 -16.15 -16.74
CA PRO A 321 -3.65 -17.46 -16.55
C PRO A 321 -4.47 -17.56 -15.26
N ILE A 322 -4.05 -16.90 -14.21
CA ILE A 322 -4.78 -16.88 -12.93
C ILE A 322 -6.10 -16.12 -13.05
N TYR A 323 -6.11 -14.99 -13.75
CA TYR A 323 -7.36 -14.27 -14.04
C TYR A 323 -8.29 -15.10 -14.95
N ALA A 324 -7.72 -15.88 -15.86
CA ALA A 324 -8.50 -16.76 -16.74
C ALA A 324 -9.19 -17.90 -15.99
N ILE A 325 -8.50 -18.61 -15.07
CA ILE A 325 -9.13 -19.66 -14.25
C ILE A 325 -10.21 -19.11 -13.32
N HIS A 326 -10.13 -17.85 -12.93
CA HIS A 326 -11.20 -17.15 -12.18
C HIS A 326 -12.37 -16.72 -13.07
N GLY A 327 -12.32 -16.92 -14.40
CA GLY A 327 -13.37 -16.53 -15.34
C GLY A 327 -13.43 -15.02 -15.61
N VAL A 328 -12.37 -14.27 -15.30
CA VAL A 328 -12.33 -12.80 -15.41
C VAL A 328 -11.08 -12.30 -16.17
N PRO A 329 -10.75 -12.84 -17.37
CA PRO A 329 -9.51 -12.49 -18.06
C PRO A 329 -9.43 -11.00 -18.44
N GLY A 330 -10.57 -10.32 -18.60
CA GLY A 330 -10.62 -8.88 -18.91
C GLY A 330 -10.38 -7.96 -17.71
N ARG A 331 -10.24 -8.49 -16.49
CA ARG A 331 -9.97 -7.67 -15.30
C ARG A 331 -8.51 -7.36 -15.07
N ILE A 332 -7.59 -7.91 -15.84
CA ILE A 332 -6.18 -7.54 -15.85
C ILE A 332 -5.85 -6.81 -17.17
N VAL A 333 -5.53 -5.53 -17.05
CA VAL A 333 -5.33 -4.60 -18.17
C VAL A 333 -3.91 -4.03 -18.12
N LEU A 334 -3.28 -3.90 -19.29
CA LEU A 334 -2.01 -3.20 -19.48
C LEU A 334 -2.14 -2.24 -20.64
N VAL A 335 -1.79 -0.97 -20.40
CA VAL A 335 -1.61 0.06 -21.43
C VAL A 335 -0.16 0.54 -21.44
N SER A 336 0.40 0.77 -22.62
CA SER A 336 1.81 1.17 -22.77
C SER A 336 1.89 2.38 -23.71
N PRO A 337 1.64 3.60 -23.19
CA PRO A 337 1.74 4.83 -23.99
C PRO A 337 3.18 5.12 -24.37
N ASP A 338 3.37 5.87 -25.45
CA ASP A 338 4.65 6.45 -25.83
C ASP A 338 4.90 7.72 -24.97
N ALA A 339 5.51 7.50 -23.81
CA ALA A 339 5.81 8.51 -22.81
C ALA A 339 6.95 8.05 -21.91
N GLY A 340 7.55 8.97 -21.17
CA GLY A 340 8.50 8.67 -20.08
C GLY A 340 7.79 8.26 -18.80
N HIS A 341 8.46 8.44 -17.64
CA HIS A 341 7.93 8.13 -16.31
C HIS A 341 6.79 9.10 -15.92
N SER A 342 5.61 8.95 -16.54
CA SER A 342 4.45 9.82 -16.39
C SER A 342 3.13 9.05 -16.50
N PHE A 343 2.01 9.72 -16.21
CA PHE A 343 0.69 9.15 -16.36
C PHE A 343 -0.15 10.06 -17.31
N PRO A 344 0.02 9.92 -18.64
CA PRO A 344 -0.60 10.82 -19.60
C PRO A 344 -2.13 10.84 -19.49
N GLU A 345 -2.74 11.98 -19.85
CA GLU A 345 -4.19 12.22 -19.69
C GLU A 345 -5.05 11.13 -20.34
N ALA A 346 -4.71 10.70 -21.54
CA ALA A 346 -5.46 9.66 -22.25
C ALA A 346 -5.53 8.36 -21.44
N GLN A 347 -4.41 7.94 -20.83
CA GLN A 347 -4.34 6.73 -20.02
C GLN A 347 -5.01 6.92 -18.66
N ARG A 348 -4.97 8.12 -18.07
CA ARG A 348 -5.76 8.42 -16.87
C ARG A 348 -7.25 8.28 -17.15
N ARG A 349 -7.74 8.88 -18.25
CA ARG A 349 -9.16 8.77 -18.65
C ARG A 349 -9.56 7.31 -18.90
N GLU A 350 -8.71 6.52 -19.54
CA GLU A 350 -8.93 5.08 -19.75
C GLU A 350 -9.01 4.34 -18.41
N ALA A 351 -8.07 4.59 -17.49
CA ALA A 351 -8.07 4.02 -16.15
C ALA A 351 -9.34 4.39 -15.37
N TYR A 352 -9.82 5.65 -15.47
CA TYR A 352 -11.04 6.07 -14.78
C TYR A 352 -12.30 5.42 -15.36
N SER A 353 -12.38 5.30 -16.68
CA SER A 353 -13.49 4.57 -17.32
C SER A 353 -13.49 3.09 -16.95
N TRP A 354 -12.30 2.50 -16.82
CA TRP A 354 -12.14 1.14 -16.32
C TRP A 354 -12.53 1.02 -14.84
N LEU A 355 -12.15 1.98 -13.98
CA LEU A 355 -12.59 2.04 -12.57
C LEU A 355 -14.12 2.09 -12.47
N ASP A 356 -14.78 2.93 -13.29
CA ASP A 356 -16.23 3.01 -13.36
C ASP A 356 -16.86 1.64 -13.72
N SER A 357 -16.23 0.89 -14.62
CA SER A 357 -16.72 -0.45 -15.01
C SER A 357 -16.56 -1.50 -13.91
N VAL A 358 -15.55 -1.37 -13.04
CA VAL A 358 -15.25 -2.35 -11.97
C VAL A 358 -15.98 -2.01 -10.67
N LEU A 359 -16.02 -0.73 -10.32
CA LEU A 359 -16.59 -0.24 -9.05
C LEU A 359 -18.05 0.23 -9.19
N GLY A 360 -18.54 0.39 -10.41
CA GLY A 360 -19.79 1.07 -10.69
C GLY A 360 -19.59 2.60 -10.70
N ALA A 361 -20.00 3.24 -11.78
CA ALA A 361 -19.89 4.69 -11.92
C ALA A 361 -20.61 5.41 -10.77
N PRO A 362 -20.05 6.54 -10.28
CA PRO A 362 -20.75 7.40 -9.34
C PRO A 362 -22.04 7.96 -9.98
N THR A 363 -23.13 8.03 -9.21
CA THR A 363 -24.34 8.72 -9.64
C THR A 363 -24.20 10.22 -9.40
N VAL A 364 -23.64 10.93 -10.38
CA VAL A 364 -23.54 12.39 -10.33
C VAL A 364 -24.95 12.98 -10.55
N PRO A 365 -25.41 13.93 -9.71
CA PRO A 365 -26.70 14.60 -9.95
C PRO A 365 -26.69 15.30 -11.32
N PRO A 366 -27.79 15.27 -12.09
CA PRO A 366 -27.88 16.01 -13.33
C PRO A 366 -27.77 17.51 -13.00
N GLY A 367 -26.72 18.18 -13.47
CA GLY A 367 -26.53 19.62 -13.30
C GLY A 367 -25.09 20.12 -13.14
N GLY A 368 -24.07 19.23 -13.10
CA GLY A 368 -22.66 19.63 -12.94
C GLY A 368 -21.84 19.60 -14.24
N GLY A 369 -22.46 19.78 -15.39
CA GLY A 369 -21.75 19.92 -16.64
C GLY A 369 -21.34 21.37 -16.89
N HIS A 370 -20.06 21.67 -16.84
CA HIS A 370 -19.43 22.82 -17.48
C HIS A 370 -18.35 22.35 -18.43
#